data_841f0b6ea2ba3d3126cb390f7784ee01
#
_entry.id   841f0b6ea2ba3d3126cb390f7784ee01
#
_cell.length_a   1.000
_cell.length_b   1.000
_cell.length_c   1.000
_cell.angle_alpha   90.00
_cell.angle_beta   90.00
_cell.angle_gamma   90.00
#
_symmetry.space_group_name_H-M   'P 1'
#
loop_
_entity.id
_entity.type
_entity.pdbx_description
1 polymer ?
#
loop_
_entity_poly.entity_id
_entity_poly.type
_entity_poly.pdbx_seq_one_letter_code
_entity_poly.pdbx_strand_id
1 'polypeptide(L)'
;MTSTPLRIAVTGGNGKLGRATVAGLRAAGHTVIVLDIAGPDRNQFTYVDLTDYGQVVDALAGVNDRHEGLDAVAHLGAIPAPGLWSDTATFHNNMNATFNVFQACKRLGIKTIAYASSETVLGLPFETPPPYIPLDEEYETRPESTYSMVKHLEEEMAQKFVRWDPTLSISALRFSNVMDPADYAEFPSFDADARQRSWNLWGYIDARDGADAIRLALETSRPGYDVFNIFAADTVMSRPNSELVAELFPDVEIRGELGVNTSLTSIAKAERLLGWVPQHSWRD
;
A
#
# COMPACT_ATOMS: atom_id res chain seq x y z
N MET A 1 20.05 2.42 14.60
CA MET A 1 21.02 1.51 13.98
C MET A 1 20.86 1.70 12.48
N THR A 2 21.93 2.00 11.75
CA THR A 2 21.85 2.10 10.28
C THR A 2 21.67 0.68 9.74
N SER A 3 20.56 0.43 9.04
CA SER A 3 20.34 -0.84 8.35
C SER A 3 21.44 -1.06 7.28
N THR A 4 21.77 -2.31 7.00
CA THR A 4 22.68 -2.62 5.90
C THR A 4 22.02 -2.15 4.59
N PRO A 5 22.75 -1.42 3.70
CA PRO A 5 22.21 -1.01 2.43
C PRO A 5 21.73 -2.21 1.60
N LEU A 6 20.47 -2.14 1.13
CA LEU A 6 19.84 -3.15 0.28
C LEU A 6 19.79 -2.69 -1.17
N ARG A 7 19.78 -3.65 -2.11
CA ARG A 7 19.41 -3.41 -3.51
C ARG A 7 17.94 -3.78 -3.70
N ILE A 8 17.13 -2.78 -4.00
CA ILE A 8 15.66 -2.90 -3.99
C ILE A 8 15.12 -2.55 -5.37
N ALA A 9 14.35 -3.44 -5.98
CA ALA A 9 13.53 -3.08 -7.14
C ALA A 9 12.22 -2.46 -6.67
N VAL A 10 11.82 -1.36 -7.28
CA VAL A 10 10.53 -0.69 -7.07
C VAL A 10 9.73 -0.75 -8.36
N THR A 11 8.71 -1.59 -8.43
CA THR A 11 7.79 -1.62 -9.55
C THR A 11 6.74 -0.51 -9.39
N GLY A 12 6.30 0.10 -10.50
CA GLY A 12 5.42 1.26 -10.42
C GLY A 12 6.11 2.49 -9.81
N GLY A 13 7.46 2.55 -9.92
CA GLY A 13 8.27 3.55 -9.23
C GLY A 13 8.07 4.99 -9.72
N ASN A 14 7.40 5.21 -10.84
CA ASN A 14 7.05 6.53 -11.37
C ASN A 14 5.62 6.98 -10.97
N GLY A 15 4.83 6.12 -10.31
CA GLY A 15 3.53 6.47 -9.73
C GLY A 15 3.64 7.42 -8.52
N LYS A 16 2.51 7.91 -7.98
CA LYS A 16 2.49 8.84 -6.83
C LYS A 16 3.26 8.25 -5.63
N LEU A 17 2.84 7.11 -5.12
CA LEU A 17 3.54 6.41 -4.02
C LEU A 17 4.95 5.95 -4.43
N GLY A 18 5.11 5.49 -5.67
CA GLY A 18 6.39 5.00 -6.20
C GLY A 18 7.50 6.04 -6.14
N ARG A 19 7.23 7.29 -6.58
CA ARG A 19 8.22 8.39 -6.53
C ARG A 19 8.66 8.68 -5.09
N ALA A 20 7.73 8.75 -4.16
CA ALA A 20 8.04 8.94 -2.74
C ALA A 20 8.87 7.77 -2.20
N THR A 21 8.50 6.53 -2.53
CA THR A 21 9.23 5.32 -2.14
C THR A 21 10.67 5.32 -2.68
N VAL A 22 10.85 5.62 -3.98
CA VAL A 22 12.19 5.70 -4.59
C VAL A 22 13.03 6.76 -3.90
N ALA A 23 12.48 7.93 -3.64
CA ALA A 23 13.18 9.02 -2.94
C ALA A 23 13.54 8.63 -1.49
N GLY A 24 12.60 8.09 -0.73
CA GLY A 24 12.79 7.67 0.66
C GLY A 24 13.84 6.56 0.81
N LEU A 25 13.76 5.52 -0.04
CA LEU A 25 14.74 4.42 -0.03
C LEU A 25 16.16 4.90 -0.38
N ARG A 26 16.30 5.79 -1.38
CA ARG A 26 17.60 6.38 -1.72
C ARG A 26 18.14 7.25 -0.59
N ALA A 27 17.29 8.06 0.05
CA ALA A 27 17.67 8.87 1.20
C ALA A 27 18.12 8.02 2.41
N ALA A 28 17.55 6.82 2.58
CA ALA A 28 17.98 5.85 3.58
C ALA A 28 19.27 5.09 3.21
N GLY A 29 19.84 5.34 2.02
CA GLY A 29 21.13 4.75 1.59
C GLY A 29 20.99 3.44 0.81
N HIS A 30 19.78 3.05 0.41
CA HIS A 30 19.57 1.86 -0.42
C HIS A 30 19.87 2.14 -1.90
N THR A 31 20.27 1.10 -2.63
CA THR A 31 20.36 1.12 -4.10
C THR A 31 18.98 0.78 -4.67
N VAL A 32 18.41 1.67 -5.48
CA VAL A 32 17.04 1.52 -5.99
C VAL A 32 17.02 1.38 -7.51
N ILE A 33 16.48 0.26 -7.97
CA ILE A 33 16.20 -0.03 -9.38
C ILE A 33 14.70 0.24 -9.62
N VAL A 34 14.41 1.20 -10.50
CA VAL A 34 13.03 1.61 -10.82
C VAL A 34 12.54 0.81 -12.03
N LEU A 35 11.41 0.13 -11.87
CA LEU A 35 10.73 -0.65 -12.91
C LEU A 35 9.34 -0.06 -13.16
N ASP A 36 9.05 0.31 -14.43
CA ASP A 36 7.75 0.90 -14.76
C ASP A 36 7.46 0.76 -16.27
N ILE A 37 6.22 0.96 -16.68
CA ILE A 37 5.81 1.06 -18.08
C ILE A 37 5.87 2.49 -18.62
N ALA A 38 5.93 3.50 -17.74
CA ALA A 38 5.94 4.91 -18.08
C ALA A 38 6.81 5.71 -17.12
N GLY A 39 7.24 6.89 -17.54
CA GLY A 39 8.01 7.81 -16.70
C GLY A 39 8.52 9.00 -17.51
N PRO A 40 8.92 10.09 -16.83
CA PRO A 40 9.32 11.33 -17.49
C PRO A 40 10.65 11.22 -18.23
N ASP A 41 11.55 10.34 -17.77
CA ASP A 41 12.88 10.14 -18.37
C ASP A 41 13.21 8.64 -18.46
N ARG A 42 13.33 8.15 -19.68
CA ARG A 42 13.64 6.75 -20.00
C ARG A 42 14.98 6.25 -19.44
N ASN A 43 15.90 7.16 -19.12
CA ASN A 43 17.20 6.78 -18.56
C ASN A 43 17.14 6.50 -17.05
N GLN A 44 16.05 6.89 -16.37
CA GLN A 44 15.92 6.78 -14.93
C GLN A 44 15.17 5.53 -14.48
N PHE A 45 14.61 4.75 -15.40
CA PHE A 45 13.91 3.50 -15.08
C PHE A 45 14.10 2.44 -16.17
N THR A 46 13.89 1.19 -15.79
CA THR A 46 13.81 0.07 -16.74
C THR A 46 12.34 -0.11 -17.12
N TYR A 47 12.07 -0.14 -18.43
CA TYR A 47 10.73 -0.46 -18.92
C TYR A 47 10.43 -1.94 -18.67
N VAL A 48 9.33 -2.22 -17.98
CA VAL A 48 8.85 -3.58 -17.71
C VAL A 48 7.33 -3.60 -17.73
N ASP A 49 6.75 -4.38 -18.62
CA ASP A 49 5.36 -4.77 -18.52
C ASP A 49 5.24 -5.92 -17.52
N LEU A 50 4.65 -5.65 -16.36
CA LEU A 50 4.52 -6.62 -15.28
C LEU A 50 3.58 -7.79 -15.63
N THR A 51 2.76 -7.65 -16.68
CA THR A 51 1.92 -8.75 -17.18
C THR A 51 2.70 -9.75 -18.02
N ASP A 52 3.90 -9.39 -18.47
CA ASP A 52 4.83 -10.26 -19.20
C ASP A 52 5.85 -10.87 -18.22
N TYR A 53 5.70 -12.15 -17.91
CA TYR A 53 6.58 -12.87 -16.99
C TYR A 53 8.05 -12.86 -17.43
N GLY A 54 8.32 -12.93 -18.75
CA GLY A 54 9.69 -12.89 -19.27
C GLY A 54 10.38 -11.58 -18.94
N GLN A 55 9.72 -10.44 -19.21
CA GLN A 55 10.24 -9.12 -18.85
C GLN A 55 10.46 -8.96 -17.35
N VAL A 56 9.55 -9.47 -16.51
CA VAL A 56 9.68 -9.42 -15.05
C VAL A 56 10.91 -10.20 -14.59
N VAL A 57 11.08 -11.44 -15.07
CA VAL A 57 12.25 -12.26 -14.69
C VAL A 57 13.54 -11.62 -15.13
N ASP A 58 13.63 -11.14 -16.37
CA ASP A 58 14.84 -10.50 -16.90
C ASP A 58 15.22 -9.25 -16.09
N ALA A 59 14.22 -8.39 -15.78
CA ALA A 59 14.47 -7.19 -15.00
C ALA A 59 14.92 -7.48 -13.57
N LEU A 60 14.32 -8.48 -12.90
CA LEU A 60 14.68 -8.85 -11.53
C LEU A 60 15.97 -9.67 -11.44
N ALA A 61 16.35 -10.37 -12.51
CA ALA A 61 17.61 -11.13 -12.58
C ALA A 61 18.84 -10.25 -12.86
N GLY A 62 18.67 -9.01 -13.35
CA GLY A 62 19.76 -8.13 -13.70
C GLY A 62 20.34 -8.35 -15.10
N VAL A 63 19.60 -9.03 -16.00
CA VAL A 63 20.03 -9.33 -17.38
C VAL A 63 20.31 -8.07 -18.21
N ASN A 64 19.77 -6.93 -17.79
CA ASN A 64 20.00 -5.64 -18.44
C ASN A 64 21.25 -4.88 -17.93
N ASP A 65 22.17 -5.55 -17.25
CA ASP A 65 23.43 -5.02 -16.69
C ASP A 65 23.25 -3.82 -15.72
N ARG A 66 22.05 -3.59 -15.21
CA ARG A 66 21.78 -2.48 -14.28
C ARG A 66 22.00 -2.84 -12.80
N HIS A 67 22.09 -4.11 -12.49
CA HIS A 67 22.37 -4.60 -11.12
C HIS A 67 22.86 -6.07 -11.13
N GLU A 68 23.50 -6.46 -10.04
CA GLU A 68 24.05 -7.81 -9.81
C GLU A 68 23.19 -8.63 -8.82
N GLY A 69 21.87 -8.59 -8.98
CA GLY A 69 20.90 -9.22 -8.10
C GLY A 69 20.22 -8.23 -7.16
N LEU A 70 19.16 -8.68 -6.53
CA LEU A 70 18.31 -7.90 -5.65
C LEU A 70 18.15 -8.55 -4.28
N ASP A 71 18.09 -7.74 -3.24
CA ASP A 71 17.83 -8.19 -1.87
C ASP A 71 16.31 -8.18 -1.59
N ALA A 72 15.57 -7.24 -2.19
CA ALA A 72 14.14 -7.06 -1.94
C ALA A 72 13.39 -6.43 -3.12
N VAL A 73 12.07 -6.54 -3.08
CA VAL A 73 11.15 -5.90 -4.04
C VAL A 73 10.07 -5.11 -3.31
N ALA A 74 9.90 -3.84 -3.67
CA ALA A 74 8.72 -3.03 -3.39
C ALA A 74 7.79 -3.10 -4.61
N HIS A 75 6.70 -3.85 -4.53
CA HIS A 75 5.77 -4.03 -5.65
C HIS A 75 4.58 -3.08 -5.54
N LEU A 76 4.63 -1.98 -6.31
CA LEU A 76 3.62 -0.92 -6.32
C LEU A 76 2.93 -0.78 -7.69
N GLY A 77 3.41 -1.50 -8.71
CA GLY A 77 2.91 -1.42 -10.09
C GLY A 77 1.56 -2.13 -10.24
N ALA A 78 0.49 -1.35 -10.39
CA ALA A 78 -0.88 -1.82 -10.59
C ALA A 78 -1.73 -0.74 -11.27
N ILE A 79 -2.92 -1.10 -11.75
CA ILE A 79 -4.02 -0.15 -11.96
C ILE A 79 -4.51 0.21 -10.55
N PRO A 80 -4.39 1.49 -10.11
CA PRO A 80 -4.35 1.81 -8.68
C PRO A 80 -5.70 2.08 -8.01
N ALA A 81 -6.81 2.02 -8.74
CA ALA A 81 -8.15 2.31 -8.20
C ALA A 81 -9.26 1.70 -9.07
N PRO A 82 -10.47 1.50 -8.50
CA PRO A 82 -11.63 1.09 -9.27
C PRO A 82 -12.07 2.18 -10.27
N GLY A 83 -12.67 1.79 -11.38
CA GLY A 83 -13.25 2.71 -12.36
C GLY A 83 -12.27 3.40 -13.32
N LEU A 84 -10.97 3.24 -13.16
CA LEU A 84 -9.96 3.80 -14.06
C LEU A 84 -9.88 3.04 -15.40
N TRP A 85 -10.06 1.73 -15.33
CA TRP A 85 -10.07 0.82 -16.48
C TRP A 85 -11.30 -0.10 -16.38
N SER A 86 -11.59 -0.86 -17.43
CA SER A 86 -12.65 -1.88 -17.35
C SER A 86 -12.29 -2.94 -16.29
N ASP A 87 -13.31 -3.53 -15.68
CA ASP A 87 -13.14 -4.56 -14.63
C ASP A 87 -12.27 -5.72 -15.09
N THR A 88 -12.50 -6.22 -16.30
CA THR A 88 -11.71 -7.30 -16.90
C THR A 88 -10.25 -6.91 -17.06
N ALA A 89 -9.97 -5.69 -17.55
CA ALA A 89 -8.61 -5.21 -17.71
C ALA A 89 -7.91 -5.03 -16.34
N THR A 90 -8.62 -4.48 -15.36
CA THR A 90 -8.13 -4.33 -13.99
C THR A 90 -7.78 -5.69 -13.38
N PHE A 91 -8.69 -6.67 -13.50
CA PHE A 91 -8.46 -8.02 -12.99
C PHE A 91 -7.22 -8.67 -13.62
N HIS A 92 -7.17 -8.72 -14.96
CA HIS A 92 -6.08 -9.39 -15.65
C HIS A 92 -4.73 -8.69 -15.40
N ASN A 93 -4.70 -7.35 -15.46
CA ASN A 93 -3.48 -6.60 -15.24
C ASN A 93 -2.91 -6.84 -13.84
N ASN A 94 -3.70 -6.60 -12.81
CA ASN A 94 -3.20 -6.62 -11.44
C ASN A 94 -2.89 -8.05 -10.97
N MET A 95 -3.77 -9.03 -11.24
CA MET A 95 -3.50 -10.42 -10.88
C MET A 95 -2.25 -10.98 -11.57
N ASN A 96 -2.10 -10.74 -12.89
CA ASN A 96 -0.92 -11.21 -13.61
C ASN A 96 0.35 -10.51 -13.13
N ALA A 97 0.31 -9.18 -12.92
CA ALA A 97 1.46 -8.42 -12.44
C ALA A 97 1.95 -8.94 -11.09
N THR A 98 1.06 -9.07 -10.11
CA THR A 98 1.43 -9.53 -8.77
C THR A 98 1.89 -10.99 -8.77
N PHE A 99 1.20 -11.88 -9.48
CA PHE A 99 1.63 -13.27 -9.63
C PHE A 99 3.02 -13.36 -10.26
N ASN A 100 3.27 -12.64 -11.35
CA ASN A 100 4.55 -12.65 -12.05
C ASN A 100 5.70 -12.16 -11.16
N VAL A 101 5.48 -11.10 -10.40
CA VAL A 101 6.49 -10.58 -9.46
C VAL A 101 6.78 -11.61 -8.35
N PHE A 102 5.76 -12.16 -7.70
CA PHE A 102 5.96 -13.16 -6.63
C PHE A 102 6.64 -14.42 -7.16
N GLN A 103 6.21 -14.91 -8.33
CA GLN A 103 6.80 -16.10 -8.95
C GLN A 103 8.25 -15.86 -9.37
N ALA A 104 8.57 -14.68 -9.91
CA ALA A 104 9.94 -14.34 -10.28
C ALA A 104 10.82 -14.19 -9.03
N CYS A 105 10.36 -13.52 -7.98
CA CYS A 105 11.08 -13.42 -6.71
C CYS A 105 11.41 -14.81 -6.14
N LYS A 106 10.42 -15.69 -6.07
CA LYS A 106 10.61 -17.08 -5.62
C LYS A 106 11.65 -17.81 -6.48
N ARG A 107 11.59 -17.68 -7.81
CA ARG A 107 12.51 -18.32 -8.75
C ARG A 107 13.95 -17.83 -8.61
N LEU A 108 14.12 -16.52 -8.40
CA LEU A 108 15.42 -15.85 -8.29
C LEU A 108 15.99 -15.86 -6.87
N GLY A 109 15.25 -16.38 -5.89
CA GLY A 109 15.68 -16.41 -4.50
C GLY A 109 15.58 -15.07 -3.76
N ILE A 110 14.83 -14.10 -4.31
CA ILE A 110 14.54 -12.83 -3.63
C ILE A 110 13.48 -13.12 -2.56
N LYS A 111 13.85 -12.98 -1.29
CA LYS A 111 13.02 -13.45 -0.18
C LYS A 111 12.14 -12.37 0.45
N THR A 112 12.47 -11.11 0.25
CA THR A 112 11.79 -9.98 0.91
C THR A 112 10.95 -9.20 -0.09
N ILE A 113 9.64 -9.14 0.15
CA ILE A 113 8.68 -8.45 -0.70
C ILE A 113 7.75 -7.61 0.18
N ALA A 114 7.66 -6.30 -0.11
CA ALA A 114 6.58 -5.46 0.37
C ALA A 114 5.73 -5.04 -0.83
N TYR A 115 4.40 -5.13 -0.73
CA TYR A 115 3.55 -4.76 -1.86
C TYR A 115 2.33 -3.94 -1.44
N ALA A 116 1.82 -3.14 -2.38
CA ALA A 116 0.66 -2.32 -2.15
C ALA A 116 -0.62 -3.16 -2.23
N SER A 117 -1.23 -3.47 -1.09
CA SER A 117 -2.65 -3.78 -0.96
C SER A 117 -3.45 -2.46 -0.84
N SER A 118 -4.69 -2.49 -0.43
CA SER A 118 -5.56 -1.32 -0.43
C SER A 118 -6.56 -1.33 0.72
N GLU A 119 -6.90 -0.16 1.24
CA GLU A 119 -8.03 0.03 2.15
C GLU A 119 -9.36 -0.47 1.57
N THR A 120 -9.48 -0.57 0.24
CA THR A 120 -10.71 -1.00 -0.41
C THR A 120 -11.12 -2.44 -0.08
N VAL A 121 -10.20 -3.27 0.40
CA VAL A 121 -10.52 -4.62 0.90
C VAL A 121 -11.38 -4.60 2.17
N LEU A 122 -11.46 -3.45 2.86
CA LEU A 122 -12.22 -3.27 4.10
C LEU A 122 -13.73 -3.04 3.87
N GLY A 123 -14.21 -3.09 2.63
CA GLY A 123 -15.64 -2.94 2.33
C GLY A 123 -16.04 -1.56 1.81
N LEU A 124 -15.06 -0.80 1.30
CA LEU A 124 -15.34 0.51 0.69
C LEU A 124 -16.25 0.35 -0.54
N PRO A 125 -17.24 1.24 -0.74
CA PRO A 125 -17.41 2.56 -0.09
C PRO A 125 -18.29 2.56 1.19
N PHE A 126 -18.38 1.47 1.92
CA PHE A 126 -19.18 1.31 3.14
C PHE A 126 -20.68 1.61 2.96
N GLU A 127 -21.27 1.19 1.84
CA GLU A 127 -22.73 1.15 1.68
C GLU A 127 -23.37 0.27 2.77
N THR A 128 -22.68 -0.77 3.18
CA THR A 128 -22.92 -1.47 4.45
C THR A 128 -21.89 -0.98 5.46
N PRO A 129 -22.33 -0.32 6.55
CA PRO A 129 -21.41 0.15 7.59
C PRO A 129 -20.51 -0.95 8.14
N PRO A 130 -19.28 -0.65 8.56
CA PRO A 130 -18.42 -1.62 9.22
C PRO A 130 -19.04 -2.03 10.57
N PRO A 131 -18.73 -3.24 11.08
CA PRO A 131 -19.31 -3.69 12.35
C PRO A 131 -18.75 -2.93 13.56
N TYR A 132 -17.56 -2.35 13.44
CA TYR A 132 -16.91 -1.57 14.51
C TYR A 132 -15.92 -0.57 13.95
N ILE A 133 -15.58 0.43 14.75
CA ILE A 133 -14.57 1.47 14.53
C ILE A 133 -13.74 1.61 15.82
N PRO A 134 -12.38 1.76 15.73
CA PRO A 134 -11.54 1.74 14.53
C PRO A 134 -11.42 0.35 13.92
N LEU A 135 -11.35 0.27 12.57
CA LEU A 135 -11.06 -0.98 11.87
C LEU A 135 -9.60 -1.38 12.04
N ASP A 136 -9.34 -2.66 12.27
CA ASP A 136 -8.00 -3.24 12.34
C ASP A 136 -7.80 -4.36 11.32
N GLU A 137 -6.66 -5.04 11.35
CA GLU A 137 -6.33 -6.11 10.41
C GLU A 137 -7.04 -7.45 10.72
N GLU A 138 -7.74 -7.56 11.86
CA GLU A 138 -8.56 -8.73 12.22
C GLU A 138 -9.95 -8.64 11.58
N TYR A 139 -10.32 -7.47 11.06
CA TYR A 139 -11.58 -7.30 10.33
C TYR A 139 -11.59 -8.19 9.08
N GLU A 140 -12.61 -9.02 8.95
CA GLU A 140 -12.82 -9.87 7.78
C GLU A 140 -13.01 -9.01 6.53
N THR A 141 -12.16 -9.22 5.53
CA THR A 141 -12.19 -8.43 4.29
C THR A 141 -13.51 -8.60 3.54
N ARG A 142 -14.02 -7.49 3.00
CA ARG A 142 -15.28 -7.42 2.28
C ARG A 142 -15.14 -6.63 0.97
N PRO A 143 -14.51 -7.19 -0.06
CA PRO A 143 -14.29 -6.48 -1.32
C PRO A 143 -15.61 -6.21 -2.06
N GLU A 144 -15.87 -4.93 -2.42
CA GLU A 144 -17.11 -4.47 -3.07
C GLU A 144 -16.88 -3.99 -4.52
N SER A 145 -15.70 -4.25 -5.09
CA SER A 145 -15.39 -3.94 -6.50
C SER A 145 -14.42 -4.97 -7.07
N THR A 146 -14.27 -5.01 -8.40
CA THR A 146 -13.26 -5.86 -9.05
C THR A 146 -11.84 -5.51 -8.58
N TYR A 147 -11.55 -4.23 -8.39
CA TYR A 147 -10.24 -3.80 -7.87
C TYR A 147 -10.00 -4.33 -6.45
N SER A 148 -10.97 -4.15 -5.54
CA SER A 148 -10.83 -4.63 -4.15
C SER A 148 -10.79 -6.15 -4.07
N MET A 149 -11.58 -6.85 -4.93
CA MET A 149 -11.52 -8.31 -5.05
C MET A 149 -10.11 -8.78 -5.47
N VAL A 150 -9.49 -8.12 -6.44
CA VAL A 150 -8.12 -8.43 -6.85
C VAL A 150 -7.16 -8.22 -5.68
N LYS A 151 -7.24 -7.09 -4.97
CA LYS A 151 -6.38 -6.83 -3.81
C LYS A 151 -6.54 -7.87 -2.71
N HIS A 152 -7.78 -8.32 -2.44
CA HIS A 152 -8.02 -9.44 -1.53
C HIS A 152 -7.40 -10.75 -2.04
N LEU A 153 -7.56 -11.09 -3.31
CA LEU A 153 -6.97 -12.30 -3.91
C LEU A 153 -5.44 -12.25 -3.91
N GLU A 154 -4.83 -11.07 -4.05
CA GLU A 154 -3.38 -10.89 -3.92
C GLU A 154 -2.91 -11.19 -2.47
N GLU A 155 -3.67 -10.80 -1.44
CA GLU A 155 -3.39 -11.14 -0.04
C GLU A 155 -3.47 -12.65 0.19
N GLU A 156 -4.50 -13.31 -0.33
CA GLU A 156 -4.64 -14.77 -0.30
C GLU A 156 -3.50 -15.47 -1.05
N MET A 157 -3.13 -14.96 -2.21
CA MET A 157 -2.02 -15.50 -3.00
C MET A 157 -0.69 -15.41 -2.24
N ALA A 158 -0.39 -14.28 -1.61
CA ALA A 158 0.82 -14.08 -0.81
C ALA A 158 0.94 -15.13 0.30
N GLN A 159 -0.15 -15.43 1.02
CA GLN A 159 -0.19 -16.48 2.04
C GLN A 159 0.18 -17.86 1.46
N LYS A 160 -0.29 -18.17 0.24
CA LYS A 160 0.03 -19.46 -0.40
C LYS A 160 1.50 -19.51 -0.83
N PHE A 161 2.08 -18.41 -1.33
CA PHE A 161 3.51 -18.34 -1.66
C PHE A 161 4.37 -18.58 -0.41
N VAL A 162 4.06 -17.94 0.71
CA VAL A 162 4.76 -18.16 1.99
C VAL A 162 4.60 -19.60 2.49
N ARG A 163 3.40 -20.18 2.36
CA ARG A 163 3.20 -21.59 2.72
C ARG A 163 4.04 -22.55 1.87
N TRP A 164 4.24 -22.24 0.59
CA TRP A 164 5.08 -23.07 -0.31
C TRP A 164 6.59 -22.86 -0.10
N ASP A 165 6.97 -21.65 0.34
CA ASP A 165 8.35 -21.33 0.71
C ASP A 165 8.37 -20.52 2.03
N PRO A 166 8.50 -21.21 3.17
CA PRO A 166 8.49 -20.56 4.49
C PRO A 166 9.66 -19.59 4.75
N THR A 167 10.62 -19.49 3.83
CA THR A 167 11.71 -18.52 3.93
C THR A 167 11.36 -17.16 3.35
N LEU A 168 10.22 -17.04 2.61
CA LEU A 168 9.72 -15.78 2.11
C LEU A 168 9.20 -14.90 3.24
N SER A 169 9.46 -13.61 3.12
CA SER A 169 8.86 -12.53 3.89
C SER A 169 8.02 -11.68 2.95
N ILE A 170 6.71 -11.72 3.08
CA ILE A 170 5.78 -10.94 2.24
C ILE A 170 4.91 -10.07 3.12
N SER A 171 5.04 -8.74 2.98
CA SER A 171 4.23 -7.75 3.67
C SER A 171 3.23 -7.10 2.72
N ALA A 172 1.94 -7.26 3.02
CA ALA A 172 0.85 -6.55 2.36
C ALA A 172 0.59 -5.23 3.09
N LEU A 173 0.64 -4.11 2.39
CA LEU A 173 0.39 -2.79 2.96
C LEU A 173 -0.93 -2.26 2.41
N ARG A 174 -1.99 -2.25 3.23
CA ARG A 174 -3.31 -1.72 2.90
C ARG A 174 -3.28 -0.20 2.97
N PHE A 175 -2.84 0.43 1.90
CA PHE A 175 -2.78 1.89 1.84
C PHE A 175 -4.17 2.51 1.79
N SER A 176 -4.36 3.55 2.61
CA SER A 176 -5.44 4.51 2.41
C SER A 176 -5.16 5.37 1.18
N ASN A 177 -6.09 6.27 0.85
CA ASN A 177 -5.96 7.16 -0.29
C ASN A 177 -4.66 7.98 -0.21
N VAL A 178 -3.71 7.69 -1.10
CA VAL A 178 -2.37 8.29 -1.09
C VAL A 178 -2.40 9.72 -1.57
N MET A 179 -1.94 10.63 -0.73
CA MET A 179 -1.92 12.08 -0.94
C MET A 179 -0.50 12.64 -1.01
N ASP A 180 -0.29 13.58 -1.92
CA ASP A 180 0.87 14.47 -1.89
C ASP A 180 0.50 15.75 -1.08
N PRO A 181 1.46 16.52 -0.56
CA PRO A 181 1.16 17.76 0.18
C PRO A 181 0.27 18.77 -0.58
N ALA A 182 0.33 18.76 -1.93
CA ALA A 182 -0.52 19.62 -2.75
C ALA A 182 -2.01 19.24 -2.68
N ASP A 183 -2.34 17.97 -2.41
CA ASP A 183 -3.72 17.49 -2.30
C ASP A 183 -4.41 18.01 -1.02
N TYR A 184 -3.66 18.43 -0.01
CA TYR A 184 -4.19 18.90 1.28
C TYR A 184 -5.04 20.17 1.16
N ALA A 185 -4.82 20.96 0.11
CA ALA A 185 -5.59 22.18 -0.15
C ALA A 185 -7.10 21.92 -0.32
N GLU A 186 -7.49 20.70 -0.69
CA GLU A 186 -8.88 20.32 -0.87
C GLU A 186 -9.58 19.93 0.45
N PHE A 187 -8.83 19.50 1.49
CA PHE A 187 -9.40 18.91 2.70
C PHE A 187 -10.38 19.81 3.44
N PRO A 188 -10.13 21.12 3.62
CA PRO A 188 -11.10 22.00 4.28
C PRO A 188 -12.47 22.05 3.59
N SER A 189 -12.54 21.76 2.28
CA SER A 189 -13.80 21.75 1.54
C SER A 189 -14.72 20.57 1.91
N PHE A 190 -14.15 19.47 2.44
CA PHE A 190 -14.91 18.28 2.81
C PHE A 190 -15.79 18.49 4.04
N ASP A 191 -15.47 19.46 4.91
CA ASP A 191 -16.26 19.77 6.10
C ASP A 191 -17.70 20.23 5.77
N ALA A 192 -17.92 20.71 4.54
CA ALA A 192 -19.24 21.14 4.09
C ALA A 192 -20.24 19.98 3.96
N ASP A 193 -19.76 18.78 3.64
CA ASP A 193 -20.57 17.56 3.55
C ASP A 193 -19.73 16.32 3.90
N ALA A 194 -19.93 15.80 5.09
CA ALA A 194 -19.22 14.61 5.58
C ALA A 194 -19.34 13.37 4.67
N ARG A 195 -20.41 13.30 3.86
CA ARG A 195 -20.63 12.19 2.92
C ARG A 195 -19.58 12.12 1.83
N GLN A 196 -18.97 13.23 1.45
CA GLN A 196 -17.95 13.26 0.38
C GLN A 196 -16.78 12.31 0.66
N ARG A 197 -16.41 12.12 1.92
CA ARG A 197 -15.26 11.29 2.32
C ARG A 197 -15.63 10.16 3.31
N SER A 198 -16.92 9.94 3.59
CA SER A 198 -17.34 8.84 4.46
C SER A 198 -17.05 7.45 3.88
N TRP A 199 -16.90 7.37 2.57
CA TRP A 199 -16.65 6.14 1.83
C TRP A 199 -15.37 5.40 2.25
N ASN A 200 -14.42 6.08 2.90
CA ASN A 200 -13.21 5.48 3.49
C ASN A 200 -12.97 5.94 4.93
N LEU A 201 -14.04 6.22 5.67
CA LEU A 201 -13.96 6.72 7.06
C LEU A 201 -13.08 7.96 7.18
N TRP A 202 -13.11 8.83 6.18
CA TRP A 202 -12.32 10.07 6.10
C TRP A 202 -10.80 9.86 6.19
N GLY A 203 -10.33 8.66 5.85
CA GLY A 203 -8.91 8.30 5.90
C GLY A 203 -8.10 8.90 4.74
N TYR A 204 -6.79 8.96 4.93
CA TYR A 204 -5.77 9.25 3.92
C TYR A 204 -4.41 8.72 4.39
N ILE A 205 -3.41 8.80 3.54
CA ILE A 205 -2.00 8.60 3.88
C ILE A 205 -1.13 9.55 3.07
N ASP A 206 -0.18 10.24 3.72
CA ASP A 206 0.86 10.99 3.01
C ASP A 206 1.80 10.03 2.27
N ALA A 207 2.13 10.34 1.02
CA ALA A 207 3.00 9.51 0.20
C ALA A 207 4.38 9.28 0.84
N ARG A 208 4.89 10.25 1.62
CA ARG A 208 6.17 10.15 2.34
C ARG A 208 6.10 9.13 3.48
N ASP A 209 5.01 9.15 4.25
CA ASP A 209 4.76 8.18 5.33
C ASP A 209 4.49 6.79 4.76
N GLY A 210 3.76 6.72 3.64
CA GLY A 210 3.58 5.47 2.91
C GLY A 210 4.91 4.88 2.42
N ALA A 211 5.82 5.72 1.94
CA ALA A 211 7.17 5.31 1.54
C ALA A 211 8.00 4.81 2.73
N ASP A 212 7.86 5.45 3.89
CA ASP A 212 8.53 5.01 5.13
C ASP A 212 7.99 3.66 5.62
N ALA A 213 6.68 3.42 5.51
CA ALA A 213 6.08 2.11 5.81
C ALA A 213 6.66 1.00 4.92
N ILE A 214 6.82 1.26 3.61
CA ILE A 214 7.45 0.32 2.68
C ILE A 214 8.90 0.05 3.08
N ARG A 215 9.68 1.10 3.36
CA ARG A 215 11.07 0.98 3.80
C ARG A 215 11.18 0.10 5.04
N LEU A 216 10.41 0.40 6.07
CA LEU A 216 10.42 -0.36 7.32
C LEU A 216 9.97 -1.81 7.13
N ALA A 217 8.96 -2.07 6.30
CA ALA A 217 8.52 -3.43 5.98
C ALA A 217 9.64 -4.25 5.30
N LEU A 218 10.48 -3.62 4.46
CA LEU A 218 11.62 -4.27 3.83
C LEU A 218 12.80 -4.46 4.79
N GLU A 219 13.11 -3.47 5.63
CA GLU A 219 14.24 -3.49 6.57
C GLU A 219 14.00 -4.40 7.78
N THR A 220 12.75 -4.48 8.26
CA THR A 220 12.36 -5.31 9.41
C THR A 220 11.83 -6.68 9.02
N SER A 221 12.04 -7.08 7.75
CA SER A 221 11.48 -8.29 7.18
C SER A 221 11.72 -9.54 8.04
N ARG A 222 10.68 -10.35 8.16
CA ARG A 222 10.70 -11.64 8.87
C ARG A 222 10.00 -12.68 8.03
N PRO A 223 10.50 -13.91 7.98
CA PRO A 223 9.82 -14.99 7.26
C PRO A 223 8.36 -15.10 7.69
N GLY A 224 7.47 -15.16 6.72
CA GLY A 224 6.03 -15.19 6.94
C GLY A 224 5.27 -14.21 6.08
N TYR A 225 3.97 -14.17 6.28
CA TYR A 225 3.06 -13.20 5.69
C TYR A 225 2.51 -12.30 6.78
N ASP A 226 2.57 -11.00 6.55
CA ASP A 226 1.91 -10.00 7.37
C ASP A 226 1.12 -9.03 6.52
N VAL A 227 0.00 -8.54 7.06
CA VAL A 227 -0.80 -7.46 6.49
C VAL A 227 -0.86 -6.30 7.47
N PHE A 228 -0.77 -5.07 6.95
CA PHE A 228 -0.74 -3.84 7.75
C PHE A 228 -1.67 -2.78 7.15
N ASN A 229 -2.46 -2.13 7.98
CA ASN A 229 -3.17 -0.91 7.63
C ASN A 229 -2.19 0.27 7.67
N ILE A 230 -2.13 1.04 6.59
CA ILE A 230 -1.22 2.19 6.42
C ILE A 230 -2.04 3.46 6.17
N PHE A 231 -2.28 4.17 7.25
CA PHE A 231 -3.14 5.37 7.32
C PHE A 231 -2.40 6.50 8.04
N ALA A 232 -2.78 7.75 7.74
CA ALA A 232 -2.35 8.88 8.56
C ALA A 232 -2.89 8.75 10.00
N ALA A 233 -2.29 9.46 10.94
CA ALA A 233 -2.75 9.44 12.33
C ALA A 233 -4.11 10.10 12.52
N ASP A 234 -4.53 10.93 11.56
CA ASP A 234 -5.73 11.75 11.61
C ASP A 234 -6.61 11.57 10.36
N THR A 235 -7.80 12.19 10.39
CA THR A 235 -8.73 12.21 9.27
C THR A 235 -8.58 13.49 8.44
N VAL A 236 -9.14 13.50 7.22
CA VAL A 236 -9.20 14.70 6.34
C VAL A 236 -10.18 15.77 6.82
N MET A 237 -10.91 15.53 7.93
CA MET A 237 -11.99 16.41 8.41
C MET A 237 -11.55 17.28 9.58
N SER A 238 -11.97 18.56 9.64
CA SER A 238 -11.81 19.40 10.84
C SER A 238 -12.86 19.09 11.91
N ARG A 239 -14.00 18.55 11.49
CA ARG A 239 -15.10 18.15 12.38
C ARG A 239 -14.68 16.97 13.28
N PRO A 240 -15.10 16.98 14.56
CA PRO A 240 -14.79 15.86 15.48
C PRO A 240 -15.36 14.52 15.01
N ASN A 241 -14.61 13.45 15.21
CA ASN A 241 -15.06 12.09 14.91
C ASN A 241 -16.40 11.72 15.54
N SER A 242 -16.66 12.20 16.78
CA SER A 242 -17.93 11.97 17.47
C SER A 242 -19.14 12.51 16.72
N GLU A 243 -19.01 13.65 16.04
CA GLU A 243 -20.08 14.22 15.20
C GLU A 243 -20.22 13.44 13.90
N LEU A 244 -19.12 13.17 13.21
CA LEU A 244 -19.09 12.45 11.94
C LEU A 244 -19.68 11.05 12.06
N VAL A 245 -19.27 10.32 13.10
CA VAL A 245 -19.77 8.95 13.35
C VAL A 245 -21.24 8.96 13.76
N ALA A 246 -21.66 9.88 14.63
CA ALA A 246 -23.08 10.00 15.01
C ALA A 246 -23.99 10.37 13.81
N GLU A 247 -23.46 11.14 12.84
CA GLU A 247 -24.21 11.54 11.65
C GLU A 247 -24.37 10.41 10.63
N LEU A 248 -23.30 9.64 10.35
CA LEU A 248 -23.28 8.71 9.22
C LEU A 248 -23.17 7.22 9.62
N PHE A 249 -22.73 6.92 10.82
CA PHE A 249 -22.53 5.55 11.32
C PHE A 249 -23.08 5.38 12.76
N PRO A 250 -24.34 5.83 13.05
CA PRO A 250 -24.86 5.90 14.42
C PRO A 250 -24.96 4.55 15.14
N ASP A 251 -25.09 3.46 14.38
CA ASP A 251 -25.27 2.11 14.92
C ASP A 251 -23.99 1.28 14.97
N VAL A 252 -22.84 1.87 14.57
CA VAL A 252 -21.53 1.17 14.54
C VAL A 252 -20.95 1.06 15.95
N GLU A 253 -20.48 -0.13 16.32
CA GLU A 253 -19.79 -0.34 17.59
C GLU A 253 -18.49 0.46 17.65
N ILE A 254 -18.31 1.22 18.73
CA ILE A 254 -17.05 1.93 18.99
C ILE A 254 -16.18 1.10 19.92
N ARG A 255 -15.01 0.68 19.43
CA ARG A 255 -14.05 -0.08 20.22
C ARG A 255 -12.94 0.83 20.73
N GLY A 256 -12.97 1.17 21.98
CA GLY A 256 -12.01 2.09 22.61
C GLY A 256 -12.45 3.55 22.54
N GLU A 257 -11.48 4.47 22.53
CA GLU A 257 -11.73 5.91 22.50
C GLU A 257 -11.67 6.45 21.08
N LEU A 258 -12.70 7.18 20.66
CA LEU A 258 -12.63 8.02 19.48
C LEU A 258 -11.88 9.29 19.85
N GLY A 259 -10.63 9.43 19.42
CA GLY A 259 -9.98 10.74 19.49
C GLY A 259 -10.73 11.80 18.66
N VAL A 260 -10.41 13.08 18.89
CA VAL A 260 -11.15 14.18 18.22
C VAL A 260 -11.11 14.04 16.70
N ASN A 261 -9.93 13.84 16.13
CA ASN A 261 -9.73 13.66 14.68
C ASN A 261 -8.82 12.47 14.35
N THR A 262 -8.65 11.53 15.28
CA THR A 262 -7.80 10.34 15.08
C THR A 262 -8.34 9.48 13.94
N SER A 263 -7.46 8.84 13.19
CA SER A 263 -7.87 7.87 12.17
C SER A 263 -8.87 6.84 12.72
N LEU A 264 -9.90 6.54 11.93
CA LEU A 264 -10.91 5.52 12.26
C LEU A 264 -10.52 4.12 11.73
N THR A 265 -9.27 3.98 11.31
CA THR A 265 -8.62 2.70 11.00
C THR A 265 -7.35 2.60 11.84
N SER A 266 -7.20 1.49 12.55
CA SER A 266 -6.08 1.27 13.46
C SER A 266 -4.78 0.97 12.69
N ILE A 267 -3.69 1.60 13.10
CA ILE A 267 -2.34 1.36 12.61
C ILE A 267 -1.46 0.65 13.68
N ALA A 268 -2.07 0.23 14.78
CA ALA A 268 -1.35 -0.31 15.94
C ALA A 268 -0.49 -1.54 15.62
N LYS A 269 -0.87 -2.33 14.62
CA LYS A 269 -0.06 -3.47 14.17
C LYS A 269 1.22 -3.01 13.47
N ALA A 270 1.14 -2.02 12.59
CA ALA A 270 2.30 -1.45 11.91
C ALA A 270 3.24 -0.77 12.91
N GLU A 271 2.70 -0.01 13.87
CA GLU A 271 3.49 0.59 14.95
C GLU A 271 4.25 -0.48 15.76
N ARG A 272 3.56 -1.51 16.21
CA ARG A 272 4.15 -2.57 17.04
C ARG A 272 5.17 -3.44 16.30
N LEU A 273 4.91 -3.82 15.05
CA LEU A 273 5.71 -4.82 14.33
C LEU A 273 6.76 -4.22 13.40
N LEU A 274 6.50 -3.06 12.83
CA LEU A 274 7.43 -2.35 11.94
C LEU A 274 8.14 -1.21 12.66
N GLY A 275 7.63 -0.74 13.80
CA GLY A 275 8.05 0.52 14.41
C GLY A 275 7.64 1.75 13.60
N TRP A 276 6.63 1.60 12.74
CA TRP A 276 6.16 2.65 11.85
C TRP A 276 5.11 3.53 12.51
N VAL A 277 5.30 4.85 12.43
CA VAL A 277 4.33 5.86 12.87
C VAL A 277 4.31 6.97 11.82
N PRO A 278 3.14 7.37 11.30
CA PRO A 278 3.05 8.48 10.36
C PRO A 278 3.54 9.78 10.98
N GLN A 279 4.30 10.56 10.22
CA GLN A 279 4.98 11.77 10.67
C GLN A 279 4.40 13.04 10.07
N HIS A 280 3.51 12.94 9.08
CA HIS A 280 2.97 14.07 8.35
C HIS A 280 1.47 14.16 8.56
N SER A 281 1.01 15.37 8.84
CA SER A 281 -0.42 15.70 8.90
C SER A 281 -0.72 16.89 7.98
N TRP A 282 -1.90 16.91 7.40
CA TRP A 282 -2.37 18.07 6.66
C TRP A 282 -2.66 19.27 7.56
N ARG A 283 -2.64 19.07 8.87
CA ARG A 283 -2.84 20.10 9.90
C ARG A 283 -1.57 20.82 10.32
N ASP A 284 -0.40 20.40 9.83
CA ASP A 284 0.91 20.96 10.19
C ASP A 284 1.23 22.27 9.45
#